data_aeda018e1a9fa435a91303b190fca3d2
#
_entry.id   aeda018e1a9fa435a91303b190fca3d2
#
_cell.length_a   1.000
_cell.length_b   1.000
_cell.length_c   1.000
_cell.angle_alpha   90.00
_cell.angle_beta   90.00
_cell.angle_gamma   90.00
#
_symmetry.space_group_name_H-M   'P 1'
#
loop_
_entity.id
_entity.type
_entity.pdbx_description
1 polymer ?
#
loop_
_entity_poly.entity_id
_entity_poly.type
_entity_poly.pdbx_seq_one_letter_code
_entity_poly.pdbx_strand_id
1 'polypeptide(L)'
;MADAPLPTLFNEVPPALLGFYDARAPWSLLGDGLDELLSQLPSDAIEIDLHPSVHLVGEHIAIGAGSRIQPGAVIAGPIFIGRDVQVRPGAYLRGGNWIGDGCIVGANTEIKRAVLFPGARAPHLNYVGDSVLGREANLGAGTILSNFRHDGAEVAIPLAKGGLRTDRRKLGAILGDGVLTGCNCVLHPGVVVGRQTQIYPGVQLRSGVYPADSIIKLRQQLEIVEKT
;
A
#
# COMPACT_ATOMS: atom_id res chain seq x y z
N MET A 1 -11.49 15.11 -26.68
CA MET A 1 -10.94 15.43 -25.36
C MET A 1 -9.90 14.38 -25.08
N ALA A 2 -8.64 14.78 -24.96
CA ALA A 2 -7.56 13.86 -24.59
C ALA A 2 -7.95 13.17 -23.27
N ASP A 3 -7.57 11.90 -23.14
CA ASP A 3 -7.73 11.15 -21.90
C ASP A 3 -7.29 12.02 -20.73
N ALA A 4 -8.18 12.21 -19.75
CA ALA A 4 -7.80 12.96 -18.55
C ALA A 4 -6.60 12.21 -17.95
N PRO A 5 -5.44 12.87 -17.80
CA PRO A 5 -4.28 12.23 -17.20
C PRO A 5 -4.67 11.75 -15.78
N LEU A 6 -4.00 10.69 -15.30
CA LEU A 6 -4.15 10.29 -13.91
C LEU A 6 -3.97 11.53 -13.01
N PRO A 7 -4.69 11.63 -11.90
CA PRO A 7 -4.52 12.76 -10.97
C PRO A 7 -3.07 12.78 -10.48
N THR A 8 -2.56 13.95 -10.12
CA THR A 8 -1.27 14.03 -9.44
C THR A 8 -1.32 13.15 -8.18
N LEU A 9 -0.47 12.13 -8.13
CA LEU A 9 -0.43 11.18 -7.02
C LEU A 9 0.64 11.58 -6.01
N PHE A 10 1.85 11.81 -6.48
CA PHE A 10 3.02 12.02 -5.64
C PHE A 10 3.65 13.37 -5.94
N ASN A 11 3.99 14.11 -4.89
CA ASN A 11 4.78 15.35 -5.02
C ASN A 11 6.23 15.02 -5.36
N GLU A 12 6.74 13.93 -4.76
CA GLU A 12 8.10 13.45 -4.95
C GLU A 12 8.12 11.93 -4.83
N VAL A 13 8.79 11.28 -5.75
CA VAL A 13 9.05 9.84 -5.69
C VAL A 13 10.40 9.61 -5.01
N PRO A 14 10.51 8.68 -4.07
CA PRO A 14 11.78 8.36 -3.41
C PRO A 14 12.90 8.10 -4.45
N PRO A 15 14.10 8.67 -4.26
CA PRO A 15 15.19 8.58 -5.25
C PRO A 15 15.50 7.16 -5.71
N ALA A 16 15.45 6.18 -4.79
CA ALA A 16 15.70 4.77 -5.09
C ALA A 16 14.68 4.16 -6.07
N LEU A 17 13.50 4.75 -6.21
CA LEU A 17 12.40 4.25 -7.03
C LEU A 17 12.24 5.01 -8.35
N LEU A 18 12.95 6.13 -8.54
CA LEU A 18 12.80 7.00 -9.71
C LEU A 18 13.13 6.28 -11.02
N GLY A 19 14.11 5.37 -11.01
CA GLY A 19 14.60 4.69 -12.21
C GLY A 19 13.55 3.83 -12.93
N PHE A 20 12.50 3.43 -12.25
CA PHE A 20 11.43 2.59 -12.81
C PHE A 20 10.01 3.13 -12.58
N TYR A 21 9.87 4.38 -12.15
CA TYR A 21 8.58 5.04 -12.00
C TYR A 21 8.09 5.64 -13.32
N ASP A 22 6.87 5.29 -13.72
CA ASP A 22 6.13 5.97 -14.81
C ASP A 22 4.86 6.61 -14.25
N ALA A 23 4.75 7.93 -14.35
CA ALA A 23 3.58 8.68 -13.88
C ALA A 23 2.28 8.32 -14.63
N ARG A 24 2.38 7.75 -15.85
CA ARG A 24 1.23 7.25 -16.62
C ARG A 24 0.82 5.85 -16.22
N ALA A 25 1.72 5.12 -15.56
CA ALA A 25 1.53 3.76 -15.08
C ALA A 25 2.13 3.62 -13.66
N PRO A 26 1.57 4.29 -12.63
CA PRO A 26 2.18 4.34 -11.29
C PRO A 26 2.35 2.97 -10.63
N TRP A 27 1.66 1.94 -11.12
CA TRP A 27 1.90 0.54 -10.74
C TRP A 27 3.23 -0.03 -11.26
N SER A 28 3.97 0.70 -12.10
CA SER A 28 5.35 0.37 -12.48
C SER A 28 6.26 0.20 -11.25
N LEU A 29 5.97 0.93 -10.16
CA LEU A 29 6.63 0.78 -8.87
C LEU A 29 6.52 -0.62 -8.24
N LEU A 30 5.65 -1.49 -8.75
CA LEU A 30 5.46 -2.86 -8.29
C LEU A 30 6.02 -3.90 -9.29
N GLY A 31 6.73 -3.44 -10.31
CA GLY A 31 7.26 -4.26 -11.40
C GLY A 31 8.66 -4.81 -11.14
N ASP A 32 9.28 -5.26 -12.23
CA ASP A 32 10.60 -5.90 -12.24
C ASP A 32 11.70 -5.02 -11.66
N GLY A 33 11.61 -3.69 -11.82
CA GLY A 33 12.57 -2.76 -11.22
C GLY A 33 12.59 -2.80 -9.69
N LEU A 34 11.44 -3.01 -9.05
CA LEU A 34 11.39 -3.23 -7.60
C LEU A 34 12.02 -4.57 -7.23
N ASP A 35 11.72 -5.63 -7.98
CA ASP A 35 12.28 -6.96 -7.72
C ASP A 35 13.81 -6.95 -7.87
N GLU A 36 14.32 -6.28 -8.90
CA GLU A 36 15.76 -6.10 -9.11
C GLU A 36 16.40 -5.32 -7.95
N LEU A 37 15.81 -4.17 -7.58
CA LEU A 37 16.29 -3.36 -6.46
C LEU A 37 16.38 -4.18 -5.16
N LEU A 38 15.34 -4.93 -4.84
CA LEU A 38 15.28 -5.71 -3.61
C LEU A 38 16.21 -6.92 -3.63
N SER A 39 16.45 -7.54 -4.78
CA SER A 39 17.36 -8.67 -4.92
C SER A 39 18.84 -8.30 -4.75
N GLN A 40 19.16 -7.01 -4.93
CA GLN A 40 20.51 -6.47 -4.73
C GLN A 40 20.80 -6.05 -3.29
N LEU A 41 19.82 -6.12 -2.39
CA LEU A 41 20.05 -5.82 -0.97
C LEU A 41 21.04 -6.83 -0.37
N PRO A 42 21.98 -6.38 0.49
CA PRO A 42 22.79 -7.30 1.27
C PRO A 42 21.93 -8.24 2.11
N SER A 43 22.37 -9.48 2.29
CA SER A 43 21.57 -10.48 3.01
C SER A 43 21.38 -10.19 4.51
N ASP A 44 22.21 -9.29 5.08
CA ASP A 44 22.31 -9.00 6.51
C ASP A 44 22.42 -7.51 6.83
N ALA A 45 21.81 -6.66 6.02
CA ALA A 45 21.79 -5.20 6.23
C ALA A 45 20.79 -4.78 7.32
N ILE A 46 20.95 -5.35 8.54
CA ILE A 46 20.08 -5.07 9.69
C ILE A 46 20.84 -4.20 10.69
N GLU A 47 20.43 -2.93 10.79
CA GLU A 47 21.11 -1.91 11.62
C GLU A 47 20.51 -1.76 13.03
N ILE A 48 19.74 -2.74 13.50
CA ILE A 48 19.07 -2.73 14.81
C ILE A 48 19.16 -4.09 15.50
N ASP A 49 18.98 -4.10 16.81
CA ASP A 49 18.78 -5.33 17.56
C ASP A 49 17.32 -5.81 17.43
N LEU A 50 17.15 -7.10 17.16
CA LEU A 50 15.84 -7.72 17.04
C LEU A 50 15.47 -8.51 18.30
N HIS A 51 14.21 -8.39 18.71
CA HIS A 51 13.69 -9.22 19.78
C HIS A 51 13.66 -10.70 19.32
N PRO A 52 14.02 -11.70 20.19
CA PRO A 52 14.10 -13.12 19.80
C PRO A 52 12.83 -13.73 19.21
N SER A 53 11.66 -13.14 19.46
CA SER A 53 10.37 -13.59 18.89
C SER A 53 10.03 -12.96 17.53
N VAL A 54 10.91 -12.17 16.94
CA VAL A 54 10.78 -11.71 15.55
C VAL A 54 11.26 -12.81 14.63
N HIS A 55 10.45 -13.18 13.66
CA HIS A 55 10.80 -14.20 12.67
C HIS A 55 11.23 -13.57 11.36
N LEU A 56 12.49 -13.79 10.98
CA LEU A 56 13.00 -13.45 9.65
C LEU A 56 12.92 -14.71 8.78
N VAL A 57 12.42 -14.56 7.54
CA VAL A 57 12.24 -15.67 6.59
C VAL A 57 12.87 -15.29 5.26
N GLY A 58 13.77 -16.15 4.74
CA GLY A 58 14.46 -15.92 3.47
C GLY A 58 15.62 -14.94 3.60
N GLU A 59 16.04 -14.37 2.48
CA GLU A 59 17.24 -13.57 2.31
C GLU A 59 16.89 -12.15 1.84
N HIS A 60 17.90 -11.27 1.72
CA HIS A 60 17.76 -9.89 1.25
C HIS A 60 16.81 -9.07 2.13
N ILE A 61 17.03 -9.09 3.44
CA ILE A 61 16.29 -8.31 4.43
C ILE A 61 17.17 -7.15 4.89
N ALA A 62 16.76 -5.94 4.57
CA ALA A 62 17.42 -4.72 5.04
C ALA A 62 16.50 -3.97 6.01
N ILE A 63 17.03 -3.57 7.18
CA ILE A 63 16.29 -2.81 8.20
C ILE A 63 17.17 -1.65 8.67
N GLY A 64 16.74 -0.43 8.40
CA GLY A 64 17.48 0.79 8.71
C GLY A 64 17.43 1.18 10.19
N ALA A 65 18.43 1.96 10.59
CA ALA A 65 18.64 2.43 11.96
C ALA A 65 17.41 3.17 12.53
N GLY A 66 17.22 3.08 13.84
CA GLY A 66 16.11 3.70 14.55
C GLY A 66 14.78 2.97 14.42
N SER A 67 14.69 1.97 13.54
CA SER A 67 13.48 1.18 13.37
C SER A 67 13.20 0.29 14.58
N ARG A 68 11.93 0.03 14.85
CA ARG A 68 11.47 -0.77 15.99
C ARG A 68 10.58 -1.90 15.51
N ILE A 69 11.15 -3.10 15.53
CA ILE A 69 10.42 -4.33 15.17
C ILE A 69 9.95 -4.98 16.49
N GLN A 70 8.65 -4.99 16.69
CA GLN A 70 8.07 -5.46 17.95
C GLN A 70 7.90 -6.99 17.98
N PRO A 71 7.78 -7.59 19.16
CA PRO A 71 7.63 -9.03 19.34
C PRO A 71 6.52 -9.66 18.50
N GLY A 72 6.79 -10.84 17.93
CA GLY A 72 5.82 -11.61 17.15
C GLY A 72 5.60 -11.11 15.71
N ALA A 73 6.38 -10.13 15.24
CA ALA A 73 6.37 -9.76 13.83
C ALA A 73 7.08 -10.84 12.99
N VAL A 74 6.56 -11.07 11.77
CA VAL A 74 7.16 -11.95 10.76
C VAL A 74 7.55 -11.11 9.56
N ILE A 75 8.82 -11.19 9.15
CA ILE A 75 9.38 -10.43 8.04
C ILE A 75 10.02 -11.40 7.06
N ALA A 76 9.46 -11.45 5.85
CA ALA A 76 9.98 -12.28 4.77
C ALA A 76 10.69 -11.42 3.72
N GLY A 77 11.88 -11.84 3.31
CA GLY A 77 12.62 -11.23 2.21
C GLY A 77 12.10 -11.67 0.83
N PRO A 78 12.53 -10.99 -0.25
CA PRO A 78 13.35 -9.77 -0.20
C PRO A 78 12.51 -8.58 0.29
N ILE A 79 13.08 -7.73 1.14
CA ILE A 79 12.39 -6.56 1.72
C ILE A 79 13.38 -5.46 2.13
N PHE A 80 13.00 -4.22 1.84
CA PHE A 80 13.65 -3.02 2.38
C PHE A 80 12.73 -2.38 3.41
N ILE A 81 13.26 -2.15 4.62
CA ILE A 81 12.63 -1.37 5.70
C ILE A 81 13.58 -0.22 6.01
N GLY A 82 13.13 0.99 5.78
CA GLY A 82 13.89 2.21 5.98
C GLY A 82 14.21 2.51 7.44
N ARG A 83 14.57 3.76 7.71
CA ARG A 83 14.91 4.26 9.06
C ARG A 83 13.66 4.63 9.84
N ASP A 84 13.74 4.54 11.17
CA ASP A 84 12.67 4.97 12.10
C ASP A 84 11.28 4.35 11.83
N VAL A 85 11.24 3.19 11.19
CA VAL A 85 10.01 2.44 10.90
C VAL A 85 9.51 1.73 12.16
N GLN A 86 8.20 1.72 12.37
CA GLN A 86 7.56 0.93 13.42
C GLN A 86 6.82 -0.27 12.82
N VAL A 87 7.27 -1.48 13.16
CA VAL A 87 6.54 -2.72 12.88
C VAL A 87 5.99 -3.25 14.20
N ARG A 88 4.67 -3.30 14.32
CA ARG A 88 3.95 -3.64 15.55
C ARG A 88 3.70 -5.15 15.70
N PRO A 89 3.26 -5.64 16.89
CA PRO A 89 3.11 -7.06 17.13
C PRO A 89 2.17 -7.75 16.13
N GLY A 90 2.53 -8.96 15.72
CA GLY A 90 1.73 -9.78 14.82
C GLY A 90 1.67 -9.27 13.38
N ALA A 91 2.43 -8.23 13.02
CA ALA A 91 2.53 -7.80 11.63
C ALA A 91 3.19 -8.89 10.77
N TYR A 92 2.66 -9.12 9.58
CA TYR A 92 3.22 -10.04 8.60
C TYR A 92 3.63 -9.29 7.33
N LEU A 93 4.93 -9.04 7.18
CA LEU A 93 5.51 -8.45 5.99
C LEU A 93 6.02 -9.58 5.10
N ARG A 94 5.30 -9.85 4.03
CA ARG A 94 5.69 -10.84 3.02
C ARG A 94 6.75 -10.25 2.10
N GLY A 95 7.44 -11.07 1.32
CA GLY A 95 8.48 -10.60 0.41
C GLY A 95 7.97 -9.64 -0.67
N GLY A 96 8.91 -8.87 -1.24
CA GLY A 96 8.65 -7.92 -2.33
C GLY A 96 8.16 -6.55 -1.84
N ASN A 97 8.51 -6.13 -0.63
CA ASN A 97 8.09 -4.82 -0.10
C ASN A 97 9.25 -3.82 -0.03
N TRP A 98 8.94 -2.58 -0.35
CA TRP A 98 9.76 -1.42 -0.06
C TRP A 98 9.02 -0.51 0.94
N ILE A 99 9.53 -0.42 2.18
CA ILE A 99 8.92 0.36 3.26
C ILE A 99 9.83 1.55 3.54
N GLY A 100 9.39 2.75 3.19
CA GLY A 100 10.13 4.00 3.37
C GLY A 100 10.30 4.41 4.83
N ASP A 101 11.12 5.43 5.05
CA ASP A 101 11.44 5.93 6.38
C ASP A 101 10.20 6.40 7.15
N GLY A 102 10.18 6.21 8.46
CA GLY A 102 9.12 6.67 9.34
C GLY A 102 7.74 6.01 9.14
N CYS A 103 7.65 4.96 8.33
CA CYS A 103 6.40 4.22 8.13
C CYS A 103 5.94 3.49 9.40
N ILE A 104 4.64 3.22 9.48
CA ILE A 104 4.05 2.38 10.53
C ILE A 104 3.31 1.20 9.88
N VAL A 105 3.76 -0.02 10.19
CA VAL A 105 3.04 -1.26 9.90
C VAL A 105 2.50 -1.78 11.23
N GLY A 106 1.19 -1.76 11.36
CA GLY A 106 0.53 -1.96 12.64
C GLY A 106 0.30 -3.39 13.03
N ALA A 107 -0.34 -3.55 14.19
CA ALA A 107 -0.65 -4.85 14.74
C ALA A 107 -1.55 -5.65 13.79
N ASN A 108 -1.18 -6.92 13.58
CA ASN A 108 -1.91 -7.88 12.73
C ASN A 108 -2.20 -7.33 11.32
N THR A 109 -1.30 -6.53 10.78
CA THR A 109 -1.36 -6.01 9.40
C THR A 109 -0.53 -6.90 8.50
N GLU A 110 -1.10 -7.29 7.36
CA GLU A 110 -0.37 -8.03 6.34
C GLU A 110 -0.01 -7.08 5.17
N ILE A 111 1.28 -7.04 4.83
CA ILE A 111 1.81 -6.31 3.67
C ILE A 111 2.41 -7.32 2.69
N LYS A 112 1.98 -7.26 1.44
CA LYS A 112 2.44 -8.16 0.39
C LYS A 112 2.74 -7.40 -0.89
N ARG A 113 3.99 -7.45 -1.34
CA ARG A 113 4.45 -6.85 -2.60
C ARG A 113 3.94 -5.42 -2.75
N ALA A 114 4.32 -4.56 -1.82
CA ALA A 114 3.84 -3.19 -1.74
C ALA A 114 4.97 -2.19 -1.56
N VAL A 115 4.70 -0.96 -1.99
CA VAL A 115 5.59 0.18 -1.82
C VAL A 115 4.90 1.20 -0.92
N LEU A 116 5.50 1.47 0.24
CA LEU A 116 5.05 2.48 1.18
C LEU A 116 6.05 3.65 1.18
N PHE A 117 5.63 4.81 0.70
CA PHE A 117 6.47 6.01 0.74
C PHE A 117 6.69 6.50 2.17
N PRO A 118 7.72 7.33 2.41
CA PRO A 118 8.05 7.79 3.75
C PRO A 118 6.85 8.34 4.52
N GLY A 119 6.72 7.94 5.78
CA GLY A 119 5.62 8.34 6.66
C GLY A 119 4.28 7.66 6.41
N ALA A 120 4.16 6.80 5.41
CA ALA A 120 2.91 6.06 5.15
C ALA A 120 2.57 5.10 6.30
N ARG A 121 1.29 4.89 6.58
CA ARG A 121 0.82 4.15 7.75
C ARG A 121 -0.28 3.16 7.40
N ALA A 122 -0.08 1.91 7.79
CA ALA A 122 -1.08 0.85 7.82
C ALA A 122 -1.15 0.29 9.26
N PRO A 123 -1.73 1.04 10.23
CA PRO A 123 -1.42 0.86 11.64
C PRO A 123 -2.22 -0.24 12.36
N HIS A 124 -3.31 -0.77 11.78
CA HIS A 124 -4.20 -1.67 12.48
C HIS A 124 -4.99 -2.59 11.56
N LEU A 125 -4.78 -3.91 11.65
CA LEU A 125 -5.63 -4.94 11.01
C LEU A 125 -5.83 -4.67 9.50
N ASN A 126 -4.82 -4.19 8.82
CA ASN A 126 -4.91 -3.86 7.40
C ASN A 126 -4.42 -5.03 6.53
N TYR A 127 -4.95 -5.12 5.31
CA TYR A 127 -4.35 -5.89 4.24
C TYR A 127 -3.91 -4.96 3.12
N VAL A 128 -2.63 -5.00 2.78
CA VAL A 128 -2.03 -4.18 1.71
C VAL A 128 -1.37 -5.11 0.69
N GLY A 129 -2.12 -5.47 -0.33
CA GLY A 129 -1.64 -6.37 -1.37
C GLY A 129 -1.34 -5.64 -2.68
N ASP A 130 -0.14 -5.83 -3.25
CA ASP A 130 0.28 -5.30 -4.56
C ASP A 130 -0.16 -3.83 -4.75
N SER A 131 0.20 -2.97 -3.79
CA SER A 131 -0.31 -1.59 -3.67
C SER A 131 0.81 -0.58 -3.45
N VAL A 132 0.52 0.68 -3.76
CA VAL A 132 1.43 1.80 -3.46
C VAL A 132 0.70 2.78 -2.53
N LEU A 133 1.33 3.13 -1.42
CA LEU A 133 0.88 4.18 -0.52
C LEU A 133 1.85 5.36 -0.63
N GLY A 134 1.36 6.52 -1.04
CA GLY A 134 2.11 7.76 -1.11
C GLY A 134 2.56 8.25 0.27
N ARG A 135 3.37 9.29 0.29
CA ARG A 135 3.90 9.93 1.50
C ARG A 135 2.78 10.31 2.45
N GLU A 136 2.92 9.99 3.73
CA GLU A 136 1.95 10.29 4.80
C GLU A 136 0.52 9.73 4.54
N ALA A 137 0.32 8.84 3.58
CA ALA A 137 -0.96 8.16 3.42
C ALA A 137 -1.24 7.32 4.66
N ASN A 138 -2.50 7.31 5.13
CA ASN A 138 -2.87 6.59 6.35
C ASN A 138 -4.12 5.74 6.16
N LEU A 139 -4.02 4.47 6.47
CA LEU A 139 -5.13 3.54 6.43
C LEU A 139 -5.82 3.47 7.80
N GLY A 140 -7.12 3.71 7.84
CA GLY A 140 -7.94 3.42 9.02
C GLY A 140 -7.97 1.93 9.34
N ALA A 141 -8.30 1.60 10.58
CA ALA A 141 -8.33 0.21 11.05
C ALA A 141 -9.25 -0.67 10.18
N GLY A 142 -8.81 -1.87 9.86
CA GLY A 142 -9.58 -2.82 9.05
C GLY A 142 -9.69 -2.45 7.57
N THR A 143 -8.93 -1.48 7.08
CA THR A 143 -8.90 -1.17 5.63
C THR A 143 -8.23 -2.28 4.85
N ILE A 144 -8.87 -2.71 3.77
CA ILE A 144 -8.42 -3.78 2.86
C ILE A 144 -8.13 -3.21 1.47
N LEU A 145 -6.90 -3.37 1.00
CA LEU A 145 -6.53 -3.12 -0.40
C LEU A 145 -6.49 -4.46 -1.14
N SER A 146 -7.66 -4.84 -1.69
CA SER A 146 -7.80 -6.11 -2.40
C SER A 146 -7.06 -6.07 -3.73
N ASN A 147 -6.29 -7.11 -4.04
CA ASN A 147 -5.36 -7.13 -5.17
C ASN A 147 -5.69 -8.16 -6.26
N PHE A 148 -6.80 -8.90 -6.13
CA PHE A 148 -7.13 -9.97 -7.06
C PHE A 148 -8.61 -9.94 -7.44
N ARG A 149 -8.90 -10.08 -8.73
CA ARG A 149 -10.24 -10.15 -9.28
C ARG A 149 -10.80 -11.57 -9.17
N HIS A 150 -12.08 -11.73 -8.88
CA HIS A 150 -12.72 -13.04 -8.77
C HIS A 150 -12.72 -13.83 -10.09
N ASP A 151 -12.77 -13.13 -11.24
CA ASP A 151 -12.72 -13.76 -12.57
C ASP A 151 -11.29 -14.14 -13.01
N GLY A 152 -10.27 -13.79 -12.20
CA GLY A 152 -8.88 -14.08 -12.49
C GLY A 152 -8.28 -13.31 -13.68
N ALA A 153 -9.03 -12.39 -14.27
CA ALA A 153 -8.55 -11.57 -15.38
C ALA A 153 -7.53 -10.53 -14.94
N GLU A 154 -6.84 -9.94 -15.89
CA GLU A 154 -5.96 -8.79 -15.65
C GLU A 154 -6.75 -7.61 -15.10
N VAL A 155 -6.11 -6.86 -14.20
CA VAL A 155 -6.69 -5.66 -13.64
C VAL A 155 -6.63 -4.55 -14.68
N ALA A 156 -7.79 -4.02 -15.05
CA ALA A 156 -7.91 -2.82 -15.87
C ALA A 156 -8.47 -1.69 -15.00
N ILE A 157 -8.00 -0.47 -15.24
CA ILE A 157 -8.48 0.72 -14.54
C ILE A 157 -9.41 1.47 -15.49
N PRO A 158 -10.73 1.46 -15.24
CA PRO A 158 -11.69 2.14 -16.11
C PRO A 158 -11.50 3.67 -16.03
N LEU A 159 -11.60 4.32 -17.20
CA LEU A 159 -11.63 5.76 -17.37
C LEU A 159 -12.97 6.17 -18.00
N ALA A 160 -13.29 7.46 -17.99
CA ALA A 160 -14.50 7.98 -18.61
C ALA A 160 -14.61 7.62 -20.11
N LYS A 161 -13.48 7.45 -20.77
CA LYS A 161 -13.37 6.91 -22.14
C LYS A 161 -12.32 5.81 -22.16
N GLY A 162 -12.74 4.57 -22.39
CA GLY A 162 -11.84 3.42 -22.43
C GLY A 162 -11.34 2.98 -21.04
N GLY A 163 -10.07 2.59 -20.94
CA GLY A 163 -9.45 2.14 -19.71
C GLY A 163 -7.94 1.96 -19.87
N LEU A 164 -7.22 1.96 -18.76
CA LEU A 164 -5.80 1.65 -18.73
C LEU A 164 -5.61 0.16 -18.48
N ARG A 165 -4.89 -0.50 -19.36
CA ARG A 165 -4.40 -1.86 -19.13
C ARG A 165 -3.21 -1.79 -18.19
N THR A 166 -3.18 -2.66 -17.19
CA THR A 166 -2.08 -2.72 -16.24
C THR A 166 -1.13 -3.87 -16.52
N ASP A 167 -1.56 -4.81 -17.38
CA ASP A 167 -0.88 -6.06 -17.71
C ASP A 167 -0.55 -6.89 -16.46
N ARG A 168 -1.34 -6.70 -15.38
CA ARG A 168 -1.15 -7.35 -14.08
C ARG A 168 -2.40 -8.09 -13.65
N ARG A 169 -2.26 -9.36 -13.27
CA ARG A 169 -3.34 -10.14 -12.64
C ARG A 169 -3.54 -9.80 -11.16
N LYS A 170 -2.53 -9.22 -10.53
CA LYS A 170 -2.57 -8.73 -9.14
C LYS A 170 -2.16 -7.27 -9.12
N LEU A 171 -3.07 -6.43 -8.70
CA LEU A 171 -2.87 -5.01 -8.46
C LEU A 171 -3.94 -4.56 -7.45
N GLY A 172 -3.51 -4.03 -6.32
CA GLY A 172 -4.41 -3.46 -5.33
C GLY A 172 -4.74 -2.00 -5.63
N ALA A 173 -4.40 -1.11 -4.73
CA ALA A 173 -4.67 0.31 -4.86
C ALA A 173 -3.39 1.14 -4.99
N ILE A 174 -3.49 2.25 -5.71
CA ILE A 174 -2.46 3.29 -5.76
C ILE A 174 -3.04 4.52 -5.05
N LEU A 175 -2.51 4.83 -3.88
CA LEU A 175 -2.93 5.96 -3.07
C LEU A 175 -1.89 7.07 -3.15
N GLY A 176 -2.31 8.26 -3.55
CA GLY A 176 -1.45 9.44 -3.59
C GLY A 176 -1.03 9.94 -2.20
N ASP A 177 -0.16 10.93 -2.17
CA ASP A 177 0.33 11.54 -0.93
C ASP A 177 -0.82 12.07 -0.07
N GLY A 178 -0.77 11.84 1.24
CA GLY A 178 -1.75 12.35 2.20
C GLY A 178 -3.16 11.77 2.07
N VAL A 179 -3.34 10.67 1.34
CA VAL A 179 -4.65 9.99 1.29
C VAL A 179 -4.96 9.38 2.66
N LEU A 180 -6.16 9.66 3.17
CA LEU A 180 -6.63 9.13 4.44
C LEU A 180 -7.85 8.23 4.21
N THR A 181 -7.82 6.99 4.70
CA THR A 181 -9.01 6.14 4.74
C THR A 181 -9.56 6.07 6.16
N GLY A 182 -10.88 6.09 6.28
CA GLY A 182 -11.58 5.73 7.51
C GLY A 182 -11.51 4.23 7.77
N CYS A 183 -12.02 3.80 8.92
CA CYS A 183 -12.03 2.39 9.29
C CYS A 183 -12.92 1.56 8.35
N ASN A 184 -12.54 0.28 8.16
CA ASN A 184 -13.29 -0.71 7.38
C ASN A 184 -13.58 -0.27 5.92
N CYS A 185 -12.67 0.47 5.32
CA CYS A 185 -12.74 0.74 3.88
C CYS A 185 -12.26 -0.48 3.10
N VAL A 186 -12.88 -0.73 1.94
CA VAL A 186 -12.45 -1.76 1.00
C VAL A 186 -12.17 -1.11 -0.34
N LEU A 187 -10.94 -1.20 -0.80
CA LEU A 187 -10.52 -0.71 -2.10
C LEU A 187 -10.30 -1.93 -3.02
N HIS A 188 -11.09 -1.99 -4.10
CA HIS A 188 -11.02 -3.10 -5.05
C HIS A 188 -9.79 -3.00 -5.96
N PRO A 189 -9.39 -4.10 -6.63
CA PRO A 189 -8.25 -4.12 -7.54
C PRO A 189 -8.32 -3.01 -8.59
N GLY A 190 -7.23 -2.23 -8.73
CA GLY A 190 -7.14 -1.16 -9.70
C GLY A 190 -7.79 0.16 -9.28
N VAL A 191 -7.95 0.39 -7.99
CA VAL A 191 -8.30 1.71 -7.45
C VAL A 191 -7.10 2.64 -7.49
N VAL A 192 -7.28 3.84 -8.04
CA VAL A 192 -6.29 4.93 -8.03
C VAL A 192 -6.92 6.14 -7.37
N VAL A 193 -6.31 6.64 -6.30
CA VAL A 193 -6.83 7.78 -5.52
C VAL A 193 -5.82 8.92 -5.57
N GLY A 194 -6.25 10.07 -6.04
CA GLY A 194 -5.44 11.30 -6.07
C GLY A 194 -5.05 11.77 -4.67
N ARG A 195 -3.95 12.51 -4.59
CA ARG A 195 -3.40 13.02 -3.32
C ARG A 195 -4.44 13.77 -2.48
N GLN A 196 -4.20 13.86 -1.16
CA GLN A 196 -4.99 14.63 -0.19
C GLN A 196 -6.49 14.28 -0.15
N THR A 197 -6.86 13.10 -0.65
CA THR A 197 -8.25 12.64 -0.65
C THR A 197 -8.56 11.92 0.66
N GLN A 198 -9.73 12.23 1.23
CA GLN A 198 -10.25 11.58 2.43
C GLN A 198 -11.39 10.62 2.06
N ILE A 199 -11.29 9.39 2.51
CA ILE A 199 -12.30 8.35 2.30
C ILE A 199 -12.93 8.02 3.66
N TYR A 200 -14.24 8.23 3.77
CA TYR A 200 -14.95 8.03 5.04
C TYR A 200 -15.10 6.54 5.40
N PRO A 201 -15.31 6.24 6.69
CA PRO A 201 -15.45 4.85 7.16
C PRO A 201 -16.51 4.05 6.40
N GLY A 202 -16.24 2.76 6.19
CA GLY A 202 -17.15 1.83 5.54
C GLY A 202 -17.31 1.99 4.02
N VAL A 203 -16.58 2.93 3.41
CA VAL A 203 -16.64 3.13 1.95
C VAL A 203 -15.99 1.97 1.22
N GLN A 204 -16.67 1.48 0.18
CA GLN A 204 -16.11 0.52 -0.77
C GLN A 204 -15.88 1.20 -2.12
N LEU A 205 -14.62 1.26 -2.56
CA LEU A 205 -14.25 1.83 -3.85
C LEU A 205 -14.10 0.73 -4.90
N ARG A 206 -14.83 0.84 -6.00
CA ARG A 206 -14.63 -0.02 -7.18
C ARG A 206 -13.41 0.44 -7.96
N SER A 207 -12.85 -0.44 -8.80
CA SER A 207 -11.79 -0.09 -9.75
C SER A 207 -12.11 1.22 -10.47
N GLY A 208 -11.14 2.12 -10.55
CA GLY A 208 -11.31 3.43 -11.18
C GLY A 208 -10.37 4.48 -10.62
N VAL A 209 -10.49 5.69 -11.16
CA VAL A 209 -9.68 6.85 -10.80
C VAL A 209 -10.52 7.83 -10.01
N TYR A 210 -10.05 8.18 -8.83
CA TYR A 210 -10.69 9.12 -7.91
C TYR A 210 -9.86 10.40 -7.83
N PRO A 211 -10.49 11.59 -7.90
CA PRO A 211 -9.75 12.84 -8.00
C PRO A 211 -8.96 13.15 -6.73
N ALA A 212 -7.95 14.03 -6.86
CA ALA A 212 -7.24 14.61 -5.74
C ALA A 212 -8.11 15.61 -4.95
N ASP A 213 -7.66 15.96 -3.75
CA ASP A 213 -8.24 17.03 -2.91
C ASP A 213 -9.76 16.86 -2.67
N SER A 214 -10.21 15.62 -2.49
CA SER A 214 -11.62 15.26 -2.43
C SER A 214 -12.02 14.58 -1.12
N ILE A 215 -13.33 14.56 -0.84
CA ILE A 215 -13.90 13.77 0.26
C ILE A 215 -14.90 12.77 -0.34
N ILE A 216 -14.63 11.47 -0.15
CA ILE A 216 -15.48 10.38 -0.58
C ILE A 216 -16.28 9.88 0.62
N LYS A 217 -17.61 9.95 0.52
CA LYS A 217 -18.53 9.61 1.61
C LYS A 217 -19.48 8.49 1.19
N LEU A 218 -19.77 7.58 2.12
CA LEU A 218 -20.90 6.67 2.02
C LEU A 218 -22.16 7.38 2.54
N ARG A 219 -23.22 7.39 1.74
CA ARG A 219 -24.57 7.77 2.23
C ARG A 219 -25.30 6.49 2.61
N GLN A 220 -25.53 6.31 3.89
CA GLN A 220 -26.18 5.14 4.44
C GLN A 220 -27.59 5.51 4.89
N GLN A 221 -28.57 4.65 4.56
CA GLN A 221 -29.93 4.72 5.12
C GLN A 221 -30.06 3.59 6.14
N LEU A 222 -30.49 3.92 7.35
CA LEU A 222 -30.75 2.95 8.39
C LEU A 222 -32.26 2.72 8.50
N GLU A 223 -32.65 1.48 8.60
CA GLU A 223 -34.01 1.08 8.95
C GLU A 223 -34.00 0.53 10.38
N ILE A 224 -34.92 1.05 11.20
CA ILE A 224 -35.09 0.59 12.57
C ILE A 224 -36.46 -0.05 12.66
N VAL A 225 -36.51 -1.34 12.99
CA VAL A 225 -37.74 -2.11 13.15
C VAL A 225 -37.85 -2.62 14.60
N GLU A 226 -39.07 -2.75 15.10
CA GLU A 226 -39.30 -3.36 16.38
C GLU A 226 -38.95 -4.86 16.34
N LYS A 227 -38.29 -5.33 17.39
CA LYS A 227 -37.96 -6.74 17.54
C LYS A 227 -39.22 -7.45 18.05
N THR A 228 -39.88 -8.24 17.19
CA THR A 228 -40.99 -9.14 17.56
C THR A 228 -40.51 -10.37 18.27
#